data_5171bf67ba3a48bee852ab269d566fb7
#
_entry.id   5171bf67ba3a48bee852ab269d566fb7
#
_cell.length_a   1.000
_cell.length_b   1.000
_cell.length_c   1.000
_cell.angle_alpha   90.00
_cell.angle_beta   90.00
_cell.angle_gamma   90.00
#
_symmetry.space_group_name_H-M   'P 1'
#
loop_
_entity.id
_entity.type
_entity.pdbx_description
1 polymer ?
#
loop_
_entity_poly.entity_id
_entity_poly.type
_entity_poly.pdbx_seq_one_letter_code
_entity_poly.pdbx_strand_id
1 'polypeptide(L)'
;MCNLYSMTSSRDEVRRWMGVADNRTTNFKPMTAIFPGFDAPVIRQAKDGARELVVMSWGFVLLQEGKAPKRVTNVRDDTILTSSFWKSSFAERRCLVPASSYCEPK
;
A
#
# COMPACT_ATOMS: atom_id res chain seq x y z
N MET A 1 -7.51 -13.34 -4.43
CA MET A 1 -7.48 -12.12 -3.60
C MET A 1 -6.24 -12.14 -2.71
N CYS A 2 -5.46 -11.07 -2.74
CA CYS A 2 -4.24 -10.98 -1.94
C CYS A 2 -4.59 -10.52 -0.51
N ASN A 3 -4.17 -11.29 0.49
CA ASN A 3 -4.38 -10.95 1.90
C ASN A 3 -3.14 -11.20 2.77
N LEU A 4 -2.01 -11.49 2.13
CA LEU A 4 -0.75 -11.75 2.83
C LEU A 4 0.42 -11.55 1.87
N TYR A 5 1.41 -10.77 2.29
CA TYR A 5 2.66 -10.64 1.55
C TYR A 5 3.83 -10.46 2.51
N SER A 6 5.04 -10.53 1.99
CA SER A 6 6.25 -10.29 2.77
C SER A 6 7.08 -9.18 2.14
N MET A 7 7.83 -8.46 2.98
CA MET A 7 8.78 -7.43 2.57
C MET A 7 10.02 -7.58 3.43
N THR A 8 10.99 -8.33 2.97
CA THR A 8 12.15 -8.74 3.76
C THR A 8 13.43 -7.98 3.42
N SER A 9 13.40 -7.12 2.42
CA SER A 9 14.54 -6.26 2.08
C SER A 9 14.68 -5.12 3.08
N SER A 10 15.91 -4.62 3.23
CA SER A 10 16.18 -3.49 4.14
C SER A 10 15.61 -2.19 3.59
N ARG A 11 15.47 -1.19 4.47
CA ARG A 11 15.06 0.17 4.10
C ARG A 11 15.92 0.73 2.96
N ASP A 12 17.24 0.61 3.06
CA ASP A 12 18.14 1.17 2.05
C ASP A 12 18.07 0.42 0.73
N GLU A 13 17.90 -0.88 0.74
CA GLU A 13 17.70 -1.65 -0.49
C GLU A 13 16.41 -1.21 -1.21
N VAL A 14 15.32 -1.09 -0.48
CA VAL A 14 14.02 -0.70 -1.04
C VAL A 14 14.09 0.72 -1.62
N ARG A 15 14.64 1.68 -0.87
CA ARG A 15 14.71 3.06 -1.35
C ARG A 15 15.57 3.19 -2.60
N ARG A 16 16.70 2.49 -2.68
CA ARG A 16 17.56 2.50 -3.86
C ARG A 16 16.88 1.88 -5.06
N TRP A 17 16.25 0.73 -4.86
CA TRP A 17 15.51 0.05 -5.92
C TRP A 17 14.37 0.91 -6.46
N MET A 18 13.69 1.62 -5.59
CA MET A 18 12.53 2.46 -5.96
C MET A 18 12.90 3.91 -6.32
N GLY A 19 14.18 4.26 -6.27
CA GLY A 19 14.62 5.60 -6.63
C GLY A 19 14.19 6.68 -5.63
N VAL A 20 14.24 6.39 -4.33
CA VAL A 20 13.85 7.33 -3.27
C VAL A 20 15.09 7.87 -2.57
N ALA A 21 15.16 9.19 -2.39
CA ALA A 21 16.24 9.82 -1.65
C ALA A 21 16.18 9.46 -0.17
N ASP A 22 17.34 9.40 0.50
CA ASP A 22 17.44 9.01 1.89
C ASP A 22 16.58 9.92 2.81
N ASN A 23 16.62 11.22 2.60
CA ASN A 23 15.86 12.19 3.39
C ASN A 23 14.34 12.16 3.12
N ARG A 24 13.89 11.35 2.17
CA ARG A 24 12.46 11.14 1.85
C ARG A 24 12.02 9.73 2.18
N THR A 25 12.74 9.05 3.05
CA THR A 25 12.53 7.64 3.35
C THR A 25 12.26 7.47 4.84
N THR A 26 11.03 7.08 5.20
CA THR A 26 10.67 6.70 6.56
C THR A 26 11.29 5.36 6.92
N ASN A 27 11.68 5.17 8.16
CA ASN A 27 12.23 3.90 8.63
C ASN A 27 11.13 2.84 8.73
N PHE A 28 11.50 1.63 8.38
CA PHE A 28 10.67 0.44 8.62
C PHE A 28 11.59 -0.76 8.84
N LYS A 29 11.03 -1.81 9.43
CA LYS A 29 11.75 -3.08 9.62
C LYS A 29 11.27 -4.10 8.60
N PRO A 30 12.15 -4.98 8.09
CA PRO A 30 11.72 -6.10 7.27
C PRO A 30 10.66 -6.93 7.97
N MET A 31 9.67 -7.39 7.21
CA MET A 31 8.54 -8.16 7.74
C MET A 31 8.31 -9.40 6.89
N THR A 32 8.24 -10.55 7.54
CA THR A 32 8.01 -11.84 6.86
C THR A 32 6.55 -12.09 6.56
N ALA A 33 5.64 -11.45 7.29
CA ALA A 33 4.20 -11.61 7.08
C ALA A 33 3.52 -10.28 7.33
N ILE A 34 2.88 -9.75 6.29
CA ILE A 34 2.11 -8.51 6.37
C ILE A 34 0.67 -8.86 6.03
N PHE A 35 -0.22 -8.60 6.99
CA PHE A 35 -1.66 -8.85 6.87
C PHE A 35 -2.41 -7.52 6.74
N PRO A 36 -3.65 -7.54 6.24
CA PRO A 36 -4.48 -6.33 6.25
C PRO A 36 -4.53 -5.69 7.63
N GLY A 37 -4.38 -4.36 7.67
CA GLY A 37 -4.30 -3.60 8.92
C GLY A 37 -2.89 -3.38 9.44
N PHE A 38 -1.90 -4.10 8.95
CA PHE A 38 -0.51 -3.89 9.34
C PHE A 38 0.04 -2.65 8.66
N ASP A 39 0.94 -1.96 9.35
CA ASP A 39 1.70 -0.86 8.76
C ASP A 39 2.85 -1.41 7.92
N ALA A 40 3.01 -0.89 6.72
CA ALA A 40 4.02 -1.37 5.79
C ALA A 40 4.48 -0.24 4.86
N PRO A 41 5.69 -0.35 4.27
CA PRO A 41 6.20 0.69 3.39
C PRO A 41 5.45 0.75 2.08
N VAL A 42 5.21 1.96 1.61
CA VAL A 42 4.71 2.24 0.27
C VAL A 42 5.52 3.37 -0.36
N ILE A 43 5.58 3.38 -1.67
CA ILE A 43 6.24 4.42 -2.44
C ILE A 43 5.15 5.24 -3.11
N ARG A 44 5.16 6.54 -2.86
CA ARG A 44 4.21 7.45 -3.48
C ARG A 44 4.90 8.69 -4.03
N GLN A 45 4.22 9.45 -4.83
CA GLN A 45 4.72 10.71 -5.35
C GLN A 45 4.34 11.83 -4.40
N ALA A 46 5.34 12.60 -3.96
CA ALA A 46 5.12 13.80 -3.15
C ALA A 46 4.57 14.94 -4.02
N LYS A 47 4.12 16.02 -3.37
CA LYS A 47 3.55 17.18 -4.08
C LYS A 47 4.52 17.81 -5.08
N ASP A 48 5.82 17.78 -4.81
CA ASP A 48 6.85 18.31 -5.71
C ASP A 48 7.24 17.34 -6.83
N GLY A 49 6.58 16.20 -6.93
CA GLY A 49 6.81 15.20 -7.97
C GLY A 49 7.87 14.17 -7.64
N ALA A 50 8.65 14.35 -6.58
CA ALA A 50 9.65 13.38 -6.17
C ALA A 50 8.99 12.17 -5.49
N ARG A 51 9.66 11.02 -5.57
CA ARG A 51 9.21 9.82 -4.86
C ARG A 51 9.55 9.91 -3.37
N GLU A 52 8.65 9.42 -2.55
CA GLU A 52 8.88 9.28 -1.11
C GLU A 52 8.44 7.90 -0.64
N LEU A 53 9.14 7.36 0.36
CA LEU A 53 8.78 6.12 1.02
C LEU A 53 8.17 6.45 2.37
N VAL A 54 6.92 6.06 2.54
CA VAL A 54 6.17 6.29 3.78
C VAL A 54 5.59 4.96 4.27
N VAL A 55 5.19 4.93 5.52
CA VAL A 55 4.56 3.76 6.13
C VAL A 55 3.06 4.02 6.21
N MET A 56 2.28 3.09 5.68
CA MET A 56 0.82 3.17 5.68
C MET A 56 0.21 1.85 6.14
N SER A 57 -0.99 1.95 6.69
CA SER A 57 -1.79 0.79 7.05
C SER A 57 -2.43 0.20 5.80
N TRP A 58 -2.30 -1.12 5.62
CA TRP A 58 -2.86 -1.81 4.45
C TRP A 58 -4.38 -1.99 4.56
N GLY A 59 -5.06 -1.59 3.51
CA GLY A 59 -6.50 -1.76 3.37
C GLY A 59 -7.26 -0.45 3.48
N PHE A 60 -8.20 -0.26 2.58
CA PHE A 60 -9.09 0.90 2.60
C PHE A 60 -10.17 0.70 3.67
N VAL A 61 -10.53 1.77 4.36
CA VAL A 61 -11.55 1.69 5.41
C VAL A 61 -12.89 2.14 4.84
N LEU A 62 -13.83 1.22 4.77
CA LEU A 62 -15.21 1.52 4.37
C LEU A 62 -16.04 1.78 5.62
N LEU A 63 -16.53 3.01 5.75
CA LEU A 63 -17.43 3.39 6.82
C LEU A 63 -18.86 3.03 6.44
N GLN A 64 -19.54 2.30 7.32
CA GLN A 64 -20.89 1.85 7.09
C GLN A 64 -21.79 2.31 8.25
N GLU A 65 -22.90 2.97 7.93
CA GLU A 65 -23.84 3.44 8.93
C GLU A 65 -24.41 2.25 9.74
N GLY A 66 -24.37 2.37 11.06
CA GLY A 66 -24.89 1.34 11.97
C GLY A 66 -24.04 0.07 12.05
N LYS A 67 -22.85 0.05 11.45
CA LYS A 67 -21.95 -1.11 11.47
C LYS A 67 -20.52 -0.68 11.77
N ALA A 68 -19.71 -1.64 12.22
CA ALA A 68 -18.29 -1.43 12.40
C ALA A 68 -17.61 -1.11 11.05
N PRO A 69 -16.59 -0.27 11.03
CA PRO A 69 -15.82 -0.02 9.82
C PRO A 69 -15.25 -1.33 9.25
N LYS A 70 -15.29 -1.46 7.93
CA LYS A 70 -14.80 -2.64 7.23
C LYS A 70 -13.51 -2.29 6.48
N ARG A 71 -12.50 -3.13 6.61
CA ARG A 71 -11.26 -2.97 5.84
C ARG A 71 -11.38 -3.73 4.52
N VAL A 72 -11.11 -3.02 3.41
CA VAL A 72 -11.25 -3.57 2.06
C VAL A 72 -9.87 -3.58 1.42
N THR A 73 -9.40 -4.73 0.97
CA THR A 73 -8.04 -4.94 0.45
C THR A 73 -8.00 -5.24 -1.04
N ASN A 74 -9.13 -5.49 -1.67
CA ASN A 74 -9.20 -5.85 -3.08
C ASN A 74 -10.33 -5.10 -3.77
N VAL A 75 -10.14 -4.79 -5.05
CA VAL A 75 -11.14 -4.15 -5.89
C VAL A 75 -11.14 -4.83 -7.26
N ARG A 76 -12.33 -4.98 -7.84
CA ARG A 76 -12.45 -5.52 -9.20
C ARG A 76 -12.14 -4.43 -10.22
N ASP A 77 -11.48 -4.83 -11.31
CA ASP A 77 -11.12 -3.90 -12.39
C ASP A 77 -12.35 -3.30 -13.09
N ASP A 78 -13.47 -4.02 -13.10
CA ASP A 78 -14.70 -3.54 -13.72
C ASP A 78 -15.45 -2.49 -12.88
N THR A 79 -15.07 -2.29 -11.61
CA THR A 79 -15.71 -1.33 -10.71
C THR A 79 -14.80 -0.19 -10.26
N ILE A 80 -13.48 -0.31 -10.44
CA ILE A 80 -12.50 0.66 -9.92
C ILE A 80 -12.68 2.05 -10.52
N LEU A 81 -13.13 2.14 -11.76
CA LEU A 81 -13.31 3.42 -12.46
C LEU A 81 -14.65 4.08 -12.18
N THR A 82 -15.64 3.35 -11.71
CA THR A 82 -17.01 3.84 -11.56
C THR A 82 -17.49 3.94 -10.13
N SER A 83 -16.95 3.14 -9.22
CA SER A 83 -17.33 3.15 -7.82
C SER A 83 -16.92 4.45 -7.14
N SER A 84 -17.85 5.10 -6.44
CA SER A 84 -17.57 6.31 -5.67
C SER A 84 -16.53 6.07 -4.57
N PHE A 85 -16.42 4.84 -4.07
CA PHE A 85 -15.43 4.46 -3.06
C PHE A 85 -14.01 4.42 -3.63
N TRP A 86 -13.83 4.00 -4.89
CA TRP A 86 -12.51 3.73 -5.48
C TRP A 86 -12.00 4.77 -6.47
N LYS A 87 -12.91 5.40 -7.23
CA LYS A 87 -12.48 6.14 -8.42
C LYS A 87 -11.51 7.29 -8.15
N SER A 88 -11.66 8.03 -7.05
CA SER A 88 -10.75 9.15 -6.75
C SER A 88 -9.38 8.64 -6.30
N SER A 89 -9.34 7.53 -5.57
CA SER A 89 -8.06 6.90 -5.18
C SER A 89 -7.31 6.40 -6.40
N PHE A 90 -8.01 5.76 -7.33
CA PHE A 90 -7.41 5.30 -8.58
C PHE A 90 -6.88 6.45 -9.44
N ALA A 91 -7.62 7.55 -9.52
CA ALA A 91 -7.23 8.70 -10.33
C ALA A 91 -6.07 9.51 -9.71
N GLU A 92 -6.04 9.67 -8.39
CA GLU A 92 -5.20 10.68 -7.74
C GLU A 92 -4.23 10.15 -6.69
N ARG A 93 -4.43 8.94 -6.15
CA ARG A 93 -3.67 8.47 -5.00
C ARG A 93 -3.14 7.05 -5.18
N ARG A 94 -2.49 6.82 -6.31
CA ARG A 94 -1.83 5.54 -6.55
C ARG A 94 -0.45 5.50 -5.90
N CYS A 95 -0.04 4.29 -5.50
CA CYS A 95 1.28 4.05 -4.93
C CYS A 95 1.82 2.72 -5.41
N LEU A 96 3.11 2.49 -5.12
CA LEU A 96 3.73 1.18 -5.32
C LEU A 96 3.90 0.52 -3.95
N VAL A 97 3.59 -0.76 -3.88
CA VAL A 97 3.78 -1.55 -2.66
C VAL A 97 4.97 -2.48 -2.90
N PRO A 98 6.15 -2.20 -2.30
CA PRO A 98 7.30 -3.08 -2.45
C PRO A 98 7.03 -4.40 -1.72
N ALA A 99 7.33 -5.50 -2.38
CA ALA A 99 7.07 -6.84 -1.82
C ALA A 99 8.16 -7.80 -2.26
N SER A 100 8.55 -8.69 -1.36
CA SER A 100 9.46 -9.79 -1.67
C SER A 100 8.70 -10.98 -2.24
N SER A 101 7.51 -11.26 -1.70
CA SER A 101 6.64 -12.32 -2.17
C SER A 101 5.20 -12.06 -1.69
N TYR A 102 4.26 -12.75 -2.28
CA TYR A 102 2.87 -12.66 -1.86
C TYR A 102 2.21 -14.04 -1.91
N CYS A 103 1.15 -14.21 -1.11
CA CYS A 103 0.34 -15.42 -1.11
C CYS A 103 -0.95 -15.17 -1.89
N GLU A 104 -1.27 -16.11 -2.75
CA GLU A 104 -2.52 -16.10 -3.51
C GLU A 104 -3.22 -17.44 -3.28
N PRO A 105 -4.39 -17.47 -2.62
CA PRO A 105 -5.12 -18.72 -2.42
C PRO A 105 -5.53 -19.33 -3.76
N LYS A 106 -5.38 -20.64 -3.85
CA LYS A 106 -5.82 -21.37 -5.04
C LYS A 106 -7.35 -21.45 -5.10
#